data_4452c1e1e558907330536d935bdb4281
#
_entry.id   4452c1e1e558907330536d935bdb4281
#
_cell.length_a   1.000
_cell.length_b   1.000
_cell.length_c   1.000
_cell.angle_alpha   90.00
_cell.angle_beta   90.00
_cell.angle_gamma   90.00
#
_symmetry.space_group_name_H-M   'P 1'
#
loop_
_entity.id
_entity.type
_entity.pdbx_description
1 polymer ?
#
loop_
_entity_poly.entity_id
_entity_poly.type
_entity_poly.pdbx_seq_one_letter_code
_entity_poly.pdbx_strand_id
1 'polypeptide(L)'
;VFISARLPDNPYLDQDAYVQSLNQLDPVTRRQLLQGDWTARQPGNLFQREWFPLVEEAPVFINKSVRYWDLAATPKRPGTDPDWTAGVRVDHANDGMFYVVDVQRMRGTPADVERRIAQTAAVDGDGTQIVIEQEPGASGVNTIYNYVTRVLPEYTTRGQRATGSKLERAGPVSSQAEVGNLRLLRGPWVGTFLDELEAFPYGGHDDQVDALSGAMMRLRTAHAIEPQVHQLVGARRISPAENPMG
;
A
#
# COMPACT_ATOMS: atom_id res chain seq x y z
N VAL A 1 -8.14 30.38 -14.28
CA VAL A 1 -6.82 30.83 -14.72
C VAL A 1 -6.00 31.12 -13.47
N PHE A 2 -4.91 30.41 -13.26
CA PHE A 2 -3.96 30.67 -12.16
C PHE A 2 -2.99 31.75 -12.65
N ILE A 3 -2.91 32.87 -11.95
CA ILE A 3 -1.92 33.92 -12.23
C ILE A 3 -0.86 33.80 -11.13
N SER A 4 0.34 33.39 -11.53
CA SER A 4 1.47 33.32 -10.61
C SER A 4 1.93 34.73 -10.27
N ALA A 5 1.88 35.11 -9.00
CA ALA A 5 2.48 36.37 -8.49
C ALA A 5 3.69 36.00 -7.63
N ARG A 6 4.83 36.60 -7.90
CA ARG A 6 6.07 36.44 -7.13
C ARG A 6 6.33 37.69 -6.28
N LEU A 7 7.12 37.52 -5.23
CA LEU A 7 7.50 38.61 -4.35
C LEU A 7 8.03 39.88 -5.11
N PRO A 8 8.90 39.73 -6.13
CA PRO A 8 9.38 40.87 -6.90
C PRO A 8 8.31 41.61 -7.72
N ASP A 9 7.15 40.98 -7.93
CA ASP A 9 6.05 41.57 -8.73
C ASP A 9 5.27 42.63 -7.96
N ASN A 10 5.51 42.78 -6.64
CA ASN A 10 4.88 43.79 -5.80
C ASN A 10 5.86 44.90 -5.42
N PRO A 11 5.85 46.05 -6.12
CA PRO A 11 6.77 47.14 -5.86
C PRO A 11 6.46 47.94 -4.57
N TYR A 12 5.31 47.69 -3.93
CA TYR A 12 4.88 48.40 -2.73
C TYR A 12 5.20 47.64 -1.44
N LEU A 13 5.81 46.45 -1.53
CA LEU A 13 6.16 45.64 -0.39
C LEU A 13 7.62 45.87 0.00
N ASP A 14 7.86 46.09 1.30
CA ASP A 14 9.22 46.02 1.85
C ASP A 14 9.65 44.54 1.82
N GLN A 15 10.42 44.21 0.77
CA GLN A 15 10.81 42.83 0.47
C GLN A 15 11.72 42.27 1.57
N ASP A 16 12.61 43.08 2.14
CA ASP A 16 13.54 42.62 3.16
C ASP A 16 12.81 42.29 4.49
N ALA A 17 11.92 43.18 4.92
CA ALA A 17 11.12 42.96 6.10
C ALA A 17 10.19 41.74 5.92
N TYR A 18 9.62 41.58 4.72
CA TYR A 18 8.77 40.43 4.40
C TYR A 18 9.55 39.11 4.39
N VAL A 19 10.72 39.09 3.74
CA VAL A 19 11.61 37.91 3.74
C VAL A 19 12.03 37.53 5.15
N GLN A 20 12.34 38.50 6.01
CA GLN A 20 12.66 38.23 7.41
C GLN A 20 11.49 37.61 8.17
N SER A 21 10.27 38.07 7.94
CA SER A 21 9.08 37.48 8.55
C SER A 21 8.85 36.03 8.08
N LEU A 22 9.12 35.75 6.81
CA LEU A 22 9.00 34.40 6.24
C LEU A 22 10.09 33.44 6.73
N ASN A 23 11.23 33.96 7.19
CA ASN A 23 12.30 33.11 7.75
C ASN A 23 11.92 32.42 9.09
N GLN A 24 10.83 32.85 9.72
CA GLN A 24 10.27 32.19 10.90
C GLN A 24 9.32 31.03 10.56
N LEU A 25 8.94 30.89 9.29
CA LEU A 25 8.08 29.82 8.82
C LEU A 25 8.88 28.58 8.45
N ASP A 26 8.18 27.45 8.41
CA ASP A 26 8.78 26.20 7.92
C ASP A 26 9.26 26.33 6.45
N PRO A 27 10.25 25.53 6.03
CA PRO A 27 10.89 25.68 4.71
C PRO A 27 9.93 25.58 3.53
N VAL A 28 8.85 24.79 3.65
CA VAL A 28 7.86 24.60 2.59
C VAL A 28 6.97 25.81 2.44
N THR A 29 6.37 26.27 3.54
CA THR A 29 5.55 27.49 3.55
C THR A 29 6.36 28.68 3.07
N ARG A 30 7.62 28.79 3.51
CA ARG A 30 8.54 29.82 3.03
C ARG A 30 8.75 29.75 1.51
N ARG A 31 8.99 28.56 0.96
CA ARG A 31 9.18 28.36 -0.49
C ARG A 31 7.91 28.67 -1.28
N GLN A 32 6.75 28.26 -0.79
CA GLN A 32 5.45 28.56 -1.40
C GLN A 32 5.23 30.08 -1.50
N LEU A 33 5.49 30.82 -0.42
CA LEU A 33 5.26 32.25 -0.34
C LEU A 33 6.33 33.07 -1.06
N LEU A 34 7.62 32.70 -0.99
CA LEU A 34 8.71 33.41 -1.65
C LEU A 34 8.77 33.16 -3.15
N GLN A 35 8.57 31.93 -3.57
CA GLN A 35 8.78 31.49 -4.96
C GLN A 35 7.47 31.28 -5.73
N GLY A 36 6.33 31.37 -5.05
CA GLY A 36 5.03 31.03 -5.65
C GLY A 36 4.94 29.54 -6.02
N ASP A 37 5.80 28.70 -5.44
CA ASP A 37 5.82 27.25 -5.70
C ASP A 37 4.81 26.53 -4.80
N TRP A 38 3.56 26.61 -5.19
CA TRP A 38 2.45 25.94 -4.47
C TRP A 38 2.47 24.41 -4.57
N THR A 39 3.42 23.86 -5.35
CA THR A 39 3.68 22.42 -5.42
C THR A 39 4.71 21.98 -4.38
N ALA A 40 5.44 22.92 -3.77
CA ALA A 40 6.38 22.61 -2.70
C ALA A 40 5.66 21.94 -1.54
N ARG A 41 6.11 20.78 -1.18
CA ARG A 41 5.61 19.99 -0.04
C ARG A 41 6.78 19.66 0.88
N GLN A 42 6.49 19.40 2.16
CA GLN A 42 7.51 18.79 3.02
C GLN A 42 7.82 17.42 2.47
N PRO A 43 9.11 17.07 2.23
CA PRO A 43 9.45 15.68 1.98
C PRO A 43 8.99 14.87 3.18
N GLY A 44 8.25 13.82 2.92
CA GLY A 44 7.99 12.80 3.92
C GLY A 44 9.33 12.22 4.35
N ASN A 45 9.58 12.10 5.64
CA ASN A 45 10.85 11.54 6.11
C ASN A 45 10.79 10.00 6.18
N LEU A 46 9.66 9.40 5.81
CA LEU A 46 9.47 7.96 6.02
C LEU A 46 9.92 7.13 4.83
N PHE A 47 9.78 7.64 3.61
CA PHE A 47 10.20 6.94 2.38
C PHE A 47 11.06 7.84 1.51
N GLN A 48 12.06 7.25 0.86
CA GLN A 48 12.89 7.91 -0.14
C GLN A 48 12.83 7.10 -1.44
N ARG A 49 12.70 7.78 -2.56
CA ARG A 49 12.57 7.15 -3.89
C ARG A 49 13.69 6.16 -4.20
N GLU A 50 14.90 6.49 -3.76
CA GLU A 50 16.11 5.71 -3.98
C GLU A 50 16.10 4.35 -3.28
N TRP A 51 15.24 4.16 -2.27
CA TRP A 51 15.09 2.90 -1.55
C TRP A 51 14.31 1.84 -2.33
N PHE A 52 13.75 2.20 -3.49
CA PHE A 52 12.90 1.33 -4.29
C PHE A 52 13.56 0.99 -5.63
N PRO A 53 14.44 -0.05 -5.67
CA PRO A 53 15.03 -0.51 -6.92
C PRO A 53 13.96 -0.94 -7.93
N LEU A 54 14.10 -0.47 -9.18
CA LEU A 54 13.23 -0.88 -10.27
C LEU A 54 13.78 -2.14 -10.93
N VAL A 55 12.90 -3.11 -11.18
CA VAL A 55 13.20 -4.35 -11.89
C VAL A 55 12.36 -4.46 -13.16
N GLU A 56 12.93 -5.05 -14.22
CA GLU A 56 12.25 -5.22 -15.51
C GLU A 56 11.32 -6.45 -15.51
N GLU A 57 11.66 -7.46 -14.72
CA GLU A 57 10.94 -8.73 -14.70
C GLU A 57 10.48 -9.08 -13.29
N ALA A 58 9.27 -9.65 -13.21
CA ALA A 58 8.75 -10.19 -11.96
C ALA A 58 9.51 -11.47 -11.57
N PRO A 59 9.59 -11.80 -10.26
CA PRO A 59 10.22 -13.03 -9.81
C PRO A 59 9.46 -14.26 -10.32
N VAL A 60 10.21 -15.27 -10.77
CA VAL A 60 9.63 -16.51 -11.30
C VAL A 60 9.07 -17.40 -10.18
N PHE A 61 9.77 -17.44 -9.03
CA PHE A 61 9.39 -18.28 -7.90
C PHE A 61 8.84 -17.43 -6.77
N ILE A 62 7.53 -17.51 -6.57
CA ILE A 62 6.78 -16.74 -5.60
C ILE A 62 6.30 -17.66 -4.49
N ASN A 63 6.61 -17.33 -3.24
CA ASN A 63 6.10 -18.01 -2.06
C ASN A 63 4.65 -17.65 -1.77
N LYS A 64 4.34 -16.35 -1.80
CA LYS A 64 3.01 -15.80 -1.53
C LYS A 64 2.79 -14.54 -2.34
N SER A 65 1.54 -14.34 -2.78
CA SER A 65 1.08 -13.14 -3.46
C SER A 65 -0.13 -12.57 -2.74
N VAL A 66 -0.14 -11.27 -2.50
CA VAL A 66 -1.23 -10.55 -1.87
C VAL A 66 -1.58 -9.31 -2.67
N ARG A 67 -2.86 -9.17 -3.01
CA ARG A 67 -3.45 -7.91 -3.47
C ARG A 67 -4.24 -7.31 -2.31
N TYR A 68 -3.79 -6.18 -1.78
CA TYR A 68 -4.50 -5.46 -0.74
C TYR A 68 -5.21 -4.24 -1.31
N TRP A 69 -6.48 -4.09 -0.95
CA TRP A 69 -7.33 -2.98 -1.37
C TRP A 69 -7.69 -2.10 -0.18
N ASP A 70 -7.40 -0.80 -0.31
CA ASP A 70 -7.98 0.28 0.46
C ASP A 70 -9.12 0.89 -0.36
N LEU A 71 -10.33 0.95 0.20
CA LEU A 71 -11.54 1.29 -0.53
C LEU A 71 -12.02 2.72 -0.23
N ALA A 72 -12.17 3.52 -1.28
CA ALA A 72 -12.85 4.81 -1.22
C ALA A 72 -13.82 4.91 -2.41
N ALA A 73 -15.06 4.50 -2.22
CA ALA A 73 -16.06 4.47 -3.29
C ALA A 73 -16.71 5.84 -3.53
N THR A 74 -15.92 6.88 -3.71
CA THR A 74 -16.39 8.25 -3.91
C THR A 74 -15.99 8.76 -5.29
N PRO A 75 -16.96 9.03 -6.20
CA PRO A 75 -16.66 9.59 -7.51
C PRO A 75 -16.14 11.03 -7.40
N LYS A 76 -15.17 11.37 -8.22
CA LYS A 76 -14.66 12.75 -8.33
C LYS A 76 -15.73 13.67 -8.91
N ARG A 77 -15.93 14.83 -8.28
CA ARG A 77 -16.82 15.92 -8.74
C ARG A 77 -15.99 17.18 -8.97
N PRO A 78 -16.46 18.14 -9.79
CA PRO A 78 -15.79 19.43 -9.92
C PRO A 78 -15.59 20.10 -8.54
N GLY A 79 -14.36 20.53 -8.25
CA GLY A 79 -14.01 21.18 -6.99
C GLY A 79 -13.81 20.25 -5.79
N THR A 80 -13.88 18.92 -5.97
CA THR A 80 -13.58 17.95 -4.91
C THR A 80 -12.34 17.14 -5.21
N ASP A 81 -11.65 16.69 -4.16
CA ASP A 81 -10.50 15.78 -4.23
C ASP A 81 -10.69 14.62 -3.24
N PRO A 82 -11.64 13.69 -3.50
CA PRO A 82 -11.92 12.57 -2.62
C PRO A 82 -10.75 11.57 -2.63
N ASP A 83 -10.70 10.72 -1.60
CA ASP A 83 -9.74 9.62 -1.50
C ASP A 83 -9.86 8.64 -2.67
N TRP A 84 -8.80 7.88 -2.90
CA TRP A 84 -8.74 6.89 -3.96
C TRP A 84 -9.03 5.49 -3.43
N THR A 85 -9.72 4.69 -4.24
CA THR A 85 -9.57 3.25 -4.08
C THR A 85 -8.21 2.87 -4.62
N ALA A 86 -7.36 2.33 -3.77
CA ALA A 86 -6.02 1.87 -4.12
C ALA A 86 -5.87 0.37 -3.90
N GLY A 87 -5.26 -0.32 -4.86
CA GLY A 87 -4.98 -1.76 -4.77
C GLY A 87 -3.54 -2.04 -5.10
N VAL A 88 -2.76 -2.54 -4.14
CA VAL A 88 -1.34 -2.85 -4.30
C VAL A 88 -1.14 -4.35 -4.25
N ARG A 89 -0.51 -4.91 -5.30
CA ARG A 89 -0.08 -6.31 -5.32
C ARG A 89 1.39 -6.41 -4.94
N VAL A 90 1.65 -7.21 -3.91
CA VAL A 90 3.00 -7.53 -3.45
C VAL A 90 3.21 -9.04 -3.49
N ASP A 91 4.29 -9.44 -4.13
CA ASP A 91 4.74 -10.83 -4.18
C ASP A 91 5.97 -10.98 -3.26
N HIS A 92 5.94 -12.00 -2.39
CA HIS A 92 7.09 -12.43 -1.60
C HIS A 92 7.74 -13.60 -2.32
N ALA A 93 8.95 -13.40 -2.82
CA ALA A 93 9.64 -14.37 -3.63
C ALA A 93 10.56 -15.30 -2.80
N ASN A 94 11.03 -16.38 -3.43
CA ASN A 94 11.93 -17.37 -2.80
C ASN A 94 13.32 -16.80 -2.44
N ASP A 95 13.70 -15.68 -3.04
CA ASP A 95 14.92 -14.94 -2.69
C ASP A 95 14.80 -14.13 -1.38
N GLY A 96 13.61 -14.16 -0.76
CA GLY A 96 13.31 -13.44 0.46
C GLY A 96 12.93 -11.97 0.24
N MET A 97 12.93 -11.50 -1.00
CA MET A 97 12.57 -10.11 -1.34
C MET A 97 11.07 -9.94 -1.57
N PHE A 98 10.62 -8.72 -1.41
CA PHE A 98 9.27 -8.30 -1.73
C PHE A 98 9.25 -7.52 -3.05
N TYR A 99 8.25 -7.78 -3.88
CA TYR A 99 8.10 -7.13 -5.17
C TYR A 99 6.71 -6.51 -5.26
N VAL A 100 6.63 -5.20 -5.40
CA VAL A 100 5.39 -4.54 -5.84
C VAL A 100 5.29 -4.77 -7.33
N VAL A 101 4.36 -5.59 -7.77
CA VAL A 101 4.26 -6.00 -9.17
C VAL A 101 3.19 -5.25 -9.94
N ASP A 102 2.18 -4.70 -9.24
CA ASP A 102 1.15 -3.87 -9.83
C ASP A 102 0.48 -2.98 -8.80
N VAL A 103 0.10 -1.77 -9.22
CA VAL A 103 -0.69 -0.83 -8.43
C VAL A 103 -1.87 -0.34 -9.26
N GLN A 104 -3.07 -0.51 -8.72
CA GLN A 104 -4.31 0.02 -9.26
C GLN A 104 -4.77 1.21 -8.41
N ARG A 105 -5.25 2.26 -9.08
CA ARG A 105 -5.77 3.46 -8.43
C ARG A 105 -6.95 4.00 -9.21
N MET A 106 -8.08 4.21 -8.54
CA MET A 106 -9.26 4.72 -9.21
C MET A 106 -10.17 5.53 -8.27
N ARG A 107 -11.01 6.34 -8.87
CA ARG A 107 -12.17 6.98 -8.25
C ARG A 107 -13.40 6.62 -9.05
N GLY A 108 -14.47 6.24 -8.37
CA GLY A 108 -15.69 5.81 -9.06
C GLY A 108 -16.82 5.53 -8.08
N THR A 109 -17.95 5.13 -8.62
CA THR A 109 -19.08 4.62 -7.83
C THR A 109 -18.74 3.27 -7.22
N PRO A 110 -19.46 2.81 -6.18
CA PRO A 110 -19.25 1.46 -5.63
C PRO A 110 -19.28 0.37 -6.71
N ALA A 111 -20.17 0.45 -7.68
CA ALA A 111 -20.26 -0.52 -8.78
C ALA A 111 -19.03 -0.47 -9.72
N ASP A 112 -18.44 0.70 -9.93
CA ASP A 112 -17.21 0.84 -10.72
C ASP A 112 -16.01 0.23 -9.98
N VAL A 113 -15.96 0.43 -8.67
CA VAL A 113 -14.93 -0.14 -7.79
C VAL A 113 -15.03 -1.67 -7.77
N GLU A 114 -16.22 -2.23 -7.54
CA GLU A 114 -16.45 -3.68 -7.58
C GLU A 114 -16.01 -4.29 -8.91
N ARG A 115 -16.40 -3.65 -10.03
CA ARG A 115 -16.03 -4.10 -11.38
C ARG A 115 -14.51 -4.08 -11.58
N ARG A 116 -13.83 -3.00 -11.16
CA ARG A 116 -12.36 -2.90 -11.26
C ARG A 116 -11.67 -3.97 -10.43
N ILE A 117 -12.13 -4.21 -9.20
CA ILE A 117 -11.56 -5.23 -8.32
C ILE A 117 -11.72 -6.62 -8.93
N ALA A 118 -12.90 -6.97 -9.46
CA ALA A 118 -13.12 -8.24 -10.13
C ALA A 118 -12.25 -8.42 -11.39
N GLN A 119 -12.10 -7.38 -12.22
CA GLN A 119 -11.22 -7.39 -13.38
C GLN A 119 -9.74 -7.58 -12.97
N THR A 120 -9.31 -6.91 -11.90
CA THR A 120 -7.94 -7.03 -11.39
C THR A 120 -7.69 -8.44 -10.84
N ALA A 121 -8.65 -9.01 -10.11
CA ALA A 121 -8.58 -10.38 -9.61
C ALA A 121 -8.38 -11.40 -10.74
N ALA A 122 -9.10 -11.23 -11.85
CA ALA A 122 -8.95 -12.09 -13.02
C ALA A 122 -7.56 -12.00 -13.67
N VAL A 123 -6.93 -10.83 -13.63
CA VAL A 123 -5.55 -10.63 -14.13
C VAL A 123 -4.52 -11.19 -13.14
N ASP A 124 -4.74 -11.00 -11.84
CA ASP A 124 -3.84 -11.47 -10.79
C ASP A 124 -3.80 -13.00 -10.67
N GLY A 125 -4.92 -13.67 -11.02
CA GLY A 125 -5.07 -15.13 -10.98
C GLY A 125 -5.29 -15.69 -9.57
N ASP A 126 -5.60 -17.00 -9.53
CA ASP A 126 -6.04 -17.72 -8.31
C ASP A 126 -4.95 -17.84 -7.23
N GLY A 127 -3.68 -17.71 -7.62
CA GLY A 127 -2.54 -17.75 -6.70
C GLY A 127 -2.40 -16.51 -5.83
N THR A 128 -3.13 -15.42 -6.14
CA THR A 128 -3.06 -14.16 -5.40
C THR A 128 -4.17 -14.08 -4.36
N GLN A 129 -3.80 -13.95 -3.07
CA GLN A 129 -4.78 -13.69 -2.02
C GLN A 129 -5.26 -12.24 -2.10
N ILE A 130 -6.58 -12.06 -2.14
CA ILE A 130 -7.19 -10.73 -2.13
C ILE A 130 -7.56 -10.36 -0.70
N VAL A 131 -7.08 -9.20 -0.25
CA VAL A 131 -7.37 -8.65 1.07
C VAL A 131 -8.00 -7.29 0.89
N ILE A 132 -9.09 -7.04 1.59
CA ILE A 132 -9.79 -5.76 1.56
C ILE A 132 -9.74 -5.16 2.95
N GLU A 133 -9.37 -3.89 3.06
CA GLU A 133 -9.42 -3.20 4.33
C GLU A 133 -10.86 -3.15 4.83
N GLN A 134 -11.05 -3.62 6.06
CA GLN A 134 -12.36 -3.70 6.69
C GLN A 134 -12.55 -2.52 7.64
N GLU A 135 -13.44 -1.63 7.29
CA GLU A 135 -13.86 -0.56 8.20
C GLU A 135 -14.46 -1.11 9.51
N PRO A 136 -14.36 -0.36 10.60
CA PRO A 136 -15.02 -0.72 11.85
C PRO A 136 -16.55 -0.78 11.72
N GLY A 137 -17.19 -1.65 12.50
CA GLY A 137 -18.65 -1.74 12.58
C GLY A 137 -19.30 -2.66 11.56
N ALA A 138 -20.63 -2.64 11.54
CA ALA A 138 -21.45 -3.55 10.75
C ALA A 138 -21.34 -3.31 9.24
N SER A 139 -21.13 -2.05 8.82
CA SER A 139 -20.98 -1.72 7.39
C SER A 139 -19.75 -2.38 6.80
N GLY A 140 -18.60 -2.33 7.50
CA GLY A 140 -17.38 -3.00 7.05
C GLY A 140 -17.53 -4.52 6.97
N VAL A 141 -18.24 -5.14 7.93
CA VAL A 141 -18.54 -6.57 7.87
C VAL A 141 -19.40 -6.91 6.66
N ASN A 142 -20.45 -6.13 6.38
CA ASN A 142 -21.33 -6.33 5.24
C ASN A 142 -20.60 -6.13 3.91
N THR A 143 -19.71 -5.15 3.84
CA THR A 143 -18.86 -4.92 2.66
C THR A 143 -18.01 -6.15 2.37
N ILE A 144 -17.29 -6.67 3.36
CA ILE A 144 -16.49 -7.89 3.19
C ILE A 144 -17.32 -9.08 2.79
N TYR A 145 -18.49 -9.27 3.44
CA TYR A 145 -19.41 -10.34 3.07
C TYR A 145 -19.85 -10.24 1.59
N ASN A 146 -20.20 -9.05 1.11
CA ASN A 146 -20.56 -8.82 -0.29
C ASN A 146 -19.39 -9.19 -1.24
N TYR A 147 -18.18 -8.75 -0.94
CA TYR A 147 -17.01 -9.09 -1.77
C TYR A 147 -16.76 -10.60 -1.80
N VAL A 148 -16.76 -11.28 -0.67
CA VAL A 148 -16.48 -12.71 -0.58
C VAL A 148 -17.56 -13.55 -1.28
N THR A 149 -18.84 -13.16 -1.17
CA THR A 149 -19.94 -14.02 -1.64
C THR A 149 -20.47 -13.67 -3.02
N ARG A 150 -20.29 -12.43 -3.49
CA ARG A 150 -20.92 -11.95 -4.74
C ARG A 150 -19.94 -11.41 -5.77
N VAL A 151 -18.94 -10.61 -5.33
CA VAL A 151 -18.00 -9.96 -6.25
C VAL A 151 -16.85 -10.89 -6.63
N LEU A 152 -16.33 -11.65 -5.65
CA LEU A 152 -15.13 -12.48 -5.76
C LEU A 152 -15.34 -13.90 -5.23
N PRO A 153 -16.45 -14.61 -5.58
CA PRO A 153 -16.78 -15.90 -4.98
C PRO A 153 -15.77 -17.00 -5.28
N GLU A 154 -15.01 -16.87 -6.38
CA GLU A 154 -14.03 -17.87 -6.83
C GLU A 154 -12.60 -17.59 -6.35
N TYR A 155 -12.38 -16.46 -5.65
CA TYR A 155 -11.05 -16.05 -5.22
C TYR A 155 -10.87 -16.18 -3.71
N THR A 156 -9.62 -16.42 -3.30
CA THR A 156 -9.25 -16.40 -1.88
C THR A 156 -9.29 -14.96 -1.35
N THR A 157 -10.49 -14.55 -0.89
CA THR A 157 -10.77 -13.18 -0.46
C THR A 157 -11.04 -13.11 1.05
N ARG A 158 -10.54 -12.06 1.70
CA ARG A 158 -10.80 -11.82 3.13
C ARG A 158 -10.76 -10.34 3.48
N GLY A 159 -11.44 -9.98 4.57
CA GLY A 159 -11.31 -8.69 5.22
C GLY A 159 -10.13 -8.66 6.20
N GLN A 160 -9.52 -7.50 6.34
CA GLN A 160 -8.49 -7.25 7.35
C GLN A 160 -8.71 -5.85 7.94
N ARG A 161 -8.87 -5.77 9.25
CA ARG A 161 -8.97 -4.49 9.95
C ARG A 161 -7.60 -3.84 10.04
N ALA A 162 -7.53 -2.55 9.78
CA ALA A 162 -6.36 -1.75 10.10
C ALA A 162 -6.21 -1.64 11.63
N THR A 163 -5.00 -1.80 12.12
CA THR A 163 -4.68 -1.66 13.55
C THR A 163 -3.49 -0.72 13.71
N GLY A 164 -3.54 0.15 14.72
CA GLY A 164 -2.54 1.18 14.94
C GLY A 164 -2.69 2.39 14.01
N SER A 165 -1.82 3.35 14.16
CA SER A 165 -1.76 4.54 13.31
C SER A 165 -1.17 4.20 11.92
N LYS A 166 -1.43 5.06 10.93
CA LYS A 166 -0.83 4.95 9.58
C LYS A 166 0.70 4.91 9.64
N LEU A 167 1.31 5.74 10.48
CA LEU A 167 2.77 5.75 10.69
C LEU A 167 3.31 4.43 11.25
N GLU A 168 2.61 3.85 12.24
CA GLU A 168 3.00 2.55 12.80
C GLU A 168 2.91 1.42 11.78
N ARG A 169 1.91 1.46 10.87
CA ARG A 169 1.78 0.47 9.80
C ARG A 169 2.83 0.64 8.70
N ALA A 170 3.17 1.88 8.37
CA ALA A 170 4.14 2.21 7.33
C ALA A 170 5.60 2.02 7.76
N GLY A 171 5.92 2.15 9.06
CA GLY A 171 7.28 2.02 9.58
C GLY A 171 8.00 0.73 9.17
N PRO A 172 7.41 -0.46 9.34
CA PRO A 172 8.01 -1.71 8.89
C PRO A 172 8.23 -1.80 7.37
N VAL A 173 7.39 -1.13 6.57
CA VAL A 173 7.55 -1.06 5.11
C VAL A 173 8.75 -0.19 4.75
N SER A 174 8.84 0.98 5.40
CA SER A 174 9.98 1.89 5.28
C SER A 174 11.30 1.18 5.56
N SER A 175 11.38 0.43 6.66
CA SER A 175 12.58 -0.33 7.02
C SER A 175 12.95 -1.39 5.97
N GLN A 176 11.96 -2.06 5.35
CA GLN A 176 12.24 -3.02 4.27
C GLN A 176 12.71 -2.32 2.99
N ALA A 177 12.14 -1.15 2.68
CA ALA A 177 12.56 -0.36 1.53
C ALA A 177 13.99 0.17 1.71
N GLU A 178 14.32 0.73 2.88
CA GLU A 178 15.64 1.30 3.21
C GLU A 178 16.77 0.30 3.03
N VAL A 179 16.57 -0.96 3.40
CA VAL A 179 17.57 -2.01 3.21
C VAL A 179 17.52 -2.68 1.83
N GLY A 180 16.69 -2.17 0.89
CA GLY A 180 16.58 -2.66 -0.49
C GLY A 180 15.81 -3.97 -0.66
N ASN A 181 15.06 -4.41 0.36
CA ASN A 181 14.28 -5.65 0.32
C ASN A 181 12.94 -5.49 -0.40
N LEU A 182 12.53 -4.26 -0.73
CA LEU A 182 11.29 -3.96 -1.45
C LEU A 182 11.61 -3.38 -2.82
N ARG A 183 11.27 -4.13 -3.87
CA ARG A 183 11.53 -3.78 -5.27
C ARG A 183 10.24 -3.46 -6.00
N LEU A 184 10.31 -2.63 -7.03
CA LEU A 184 9.17 -2.30 -7.87
C LEU A 184 9.34 -2.86 -9.28
N LEU A 185 8.34 -3.59 -9.76
CA LEU A 185 8.28 -3.94 -11.17
C LEU A 185 7.99 -2.69 -12.00
N ARG A 186 8.74 -2.48 -13.07
CA ARG A 186 8.55 -1.33 -13.96
C ARG A 186 7.14 -1.33 -14.55
N GLY A 187 6.44 -0.20 -14.43
CA GLY A 187 5.08 -0.04 -14.93
C GLY A 187 4.65 1.43 -14.94
N PRO A 188 3.54 1.76 -15.60
CA PRO A 188 3.04 3.13 -15.72
C PRO A 188 2.61 3.75 -14.38
N TRP A 189 2.37 2.94 -13.36
CA TRP A 189 1.94 3.33 -12.03
C TRP A 189 3.09 3.81 -11.13
N VAL A 190 4.35 3.45 -11.45
CA VAL A 190 5.52 3.67 -10.58
C VAL A 190 5.70 5.14 -10.19
N GLY A 191 5.55 6.05 -11.14
CA GLY A 191 5.75 7.49 -10.88
C GLY A 191 4.81 8.01 -9.80
N THR A 192 3.51 7.82 -9.98
CA THR A 192 2.49 8.30 -9.04
C THR A 192 2.53 7.58 -7.69
N PHE A 193 2.95 6.32 -7.68
CA PHE A 193 3.15 5.54 -6.46
C PHE A 193 4.30 6.10 -5.63
N LEU A 194 5.45 6.33 -6.25
CA LEU A 194 6.61 6.91 -5.57
C LEU A 194 6.36 8.35 -5.10
N ASP A 195 5.62 9.15 -5.88
CA ASP A 195 5.25 10.52 -5.50
C ASP A 195 4.43 10.55 -4.19
N GLU A 196 3.51 9.58 -4.02
CA GLU A 196 2.69 9.46 -2.81
C GLU A 196 3.51 8.96 -1.61
N LEU A 197 4.39 7.96 -1.82
CA LEU A 197 5.31 7.47 -0.80
C LEU A 197 6.23 8.58 -0.28
N GLU A 198 6.86 9.35 -1.18
CA GLU A 198 7.74 10.45 -0.80
C GLU A 198 7.03 11.58 -0.07
N ALA A 199 5.74 11.80 -0.38
CA ALA A 199 4.94 12.83 0.28
C ALA A 199 4.43 12.41 1.66
N PHE A 200 4.42 11.10 1.96
CA PHE A 200 3.89 10.59 3.22
C PHE A 200 4.79 10.94 4.42
N PRO A 201 4.26 11.36 5.59
CA PRO A 201 2.85 11.40 5.95
C PRO A 201 2.13 12.71 5.66
N TYR A 202 2.77 13.68 5.02
CA TYR A 202 2.24 15.04 4.85
C TYR A 202 1.56 15.27 3.49
N GLY A 203 1.46 14.21 2.67
CA GLY A 203 0.77 14.24 1.37
C GLY A 203 -0.73 14.48 1.50
N GLY A 204 -1.36 14.88 0.38
CA GLY A 204 -2.82 15.04 0.33
C GLY A 204 -3.57 13.70 0.26
N HIS A 205 -2.89 12.63 -0.12
CA HIS A 205 -3.40 11.26 -0.22
C HIS A 205 -2.35 10.30 0.29
N ASP A 206 -2.80 9.19 0.87
CA ASP A 206 -1.99 8.11 1.42
C ASP A 206 -2.58 6.71 1.16
N ASP A 207 -3.57 6.64 0.27
CA ASP A 207 -4.33 5.42 -0.05
C ASP A 207 -3.43 4.28 -0.57
N GLN A 208 -2.41 4.62 -1.38
CA GLN A 208 -1.44 3.63 -1.87
C GLN A 208 -0.45 3.19 -0.78
N VAL A 209 -0.11 4.08 0.15
CA VAL A 209 0.74 3.76 1.32
C VAL A 209 -0.01 2.82 2.26
N ASP A 210 -1.30 3.06 2.50
CA ASP A 210 -2.15 2.20 3.33
C ASP A 210 -2.31 0.82 2.68
N ALA A 211 -2.58 0.75 1.38
CA ALA A 211 -2.67 -0.52 0.65
C ALA A 211 -1.34 -1.29 0.64
N LEU A 212 -0.20 -0.62 0.44
CA LEU A 212 1.12 -1.25 0.53
C LEU A 212 1.39 -1.80 1.94
N SER A 213 1.12 -0.99 2.96
CA SER A 213 1.33 -1.36 4.37
C SER A 213 0.48 -2.57 4.76
N GLY A 214 -0.78 -2.60 4.31
CA GLY A 214 -1.68 -3.73 4.50
C GLY A 214 -1.20 -5.01 3.82
N ALA A 215 -0.73 -4.92 2.57
CA ALA A 215 -0.17 -6.06 1.83
C ALA A 215 1.08 -6.64 2.52
N MET A 216 2.02 -5.78 2.90
CA MET A 216 3.25 -6.17 3.59
C MET A 216 2.96 -6.79 4.97
N MET A 217 2.04 -6.20 5.74
CA MET A 217 1.62 -6.77 7.02
C MET A 217 1.02 -8.18 6.83
N ARG A 218 0.20 -8.36 5.80
CA ARG A 218 -0.43 -9.65 5.51
C ARG A 218 0.59 -10.73 5.13
N LEU A 219 1.58 -10.40 4.31
CA LEU A 219 2.64 -11.32 3.92
C LEU A 219 3.49 -11.75 5.13
N ARG A 220 3.83 -10.82 6.03
CA ARG A 220 4.62 -11.10 7.24
C ARG A 220 3.86 -11.95 8.26
N THR A 221 2.58 -11.67 8.51
CA THR A 221 1.75 -12.41 9.47
C THR A 221 1.55 -13.86 9.03
N ALA A 222 1.42 -14.10 7.73
CA ALA A 222 1.28 -15.44 7.20
C ALA A 222 2.55 -16.29 7.37
N HIS A 223 3.73 -15.67 7.49
CA HIS A 223 4.99 -16.38 7.76
C HIS A 223 5.13 -16.78 9.23
N ALA A 224 4.50 -16.05 10.15
CA ALA A 224 4.55 -16.31 11.59
C ALA A 224 3.58 -17.43 12.06
N ILE A 225 2.63 -17.86 11.22
CA ILE A 225 1.55 -18.80 11.58
C ILE A 225 1.75 -20.19 10.96
N GLU A 226 2.78 -20.46 10.18
CA GLU A 226 3.11 -21.86 9.87
C GLU A 226 3.78 -22.51 11.07
N PRO A 227 3.05 -23.30 11.91
CA PRO A 227 3.73 -24.19 12.82
C PRO A 227 4.50 -25.18 11.95
N GLN A 228 5.78 -25.36 12.24
CA GLN A 228 6.57 -26.47 11.69
C GLN A 228 5.90 -27.79 12.11
N VAL A 229 4.92 -28.25 11.36
CA VAL A 229 4.40 -29.63 11.44
C VAL A 229 5.31 -30.52 10.59
N HIS A 230 6.59 -30.46 10.87
CA HIS A 230 7.56 -31.44 10.39
C HIS A 230 8.39 -31.88 11.58
N GLN A 231 7.84 -32.85 12.31
CA GLN A 231 8.57 -33.94 13.00
C GLN A 231 7.73 -34.58 14.09
N LEU A 232 6.62 -35.26 13.75
CA LEU A 232 6.04 -36.28 14.60
C LEU A 232 5.38 -37.41 13.75
N VAL A 233 6.05 -37.84 12.68
CA VAL A 233 5.81 -39.16 12.08
C VAL A 233 7.12 -39.91 12.14
N GLY A 234 7.56 -40.15 13.35
CA GLY A 234 8.65 -41.04 13.72
C GLY A 234 8.05 -42.24 14.37
N ALA A 235 7.76 -43.27 13.58
CA ALA A 235 7.83 -44.69 13.86
C ALA A 235 7.63 -45.12 15.33
N ARG A 236 6.42 -45.49 15.74
CA ARG A 236 6.25 -46.64 16.60
C ARG A 236 5.93 -47.87 15.72
N ARG A 237 6.96 -48.62 15.37
CA ARG A 237 6.77 -50.06 15.03
C ARG A 237 6.25 -50.75 16.25
N ILE A 238 5.02 -51.18 16.21
CA ILE A 238 4.47 -52.15 17.15
C ILE A 238 5.00 -53.50 16.70
N SER A 239 5.90 -54.10 17.48
CA SER A 239 6.28 -55.50 17.33
C SER A 239 5.08 -56.38 17.65
N PRO A 240 4.82 -57.45 16.87
CA PRO A 240 3.79 -58.39 17.22
C PRO A 240 4.20 -59.15 18.49
N ALA A 241 3.30 -59.22 19.48
CA ALA A 241 3.50 -60.03 20.66
C ALA A 241 3.50 -61.52 20.24
N GLU A 242 4.56 -62.18 20.62
CA GLU A 242 4.63 -63.67 20.62
C GLU A 242 3.56 -64.21 21.57
N ASN A 243 2.75 -65.08 21.05
CA ASN A 243 1.72 -65.83 21.80
C ASN A 243 2.39 -67.07 22.39
N PRO A 244 2.46 -67.24 23.71
CA PRO A 244 2.89 -68.54 24.31
C PRO A 244 1.65 -69.38 24.57
N MET A 245 1.45 -70.31 23.70
CA MET A 245 0.64 -71.49 23.99
C MET A 245 1.36 -72.73 23.48
N GLY A 246 1.91 -73.48 24.40
CA GLY A 246 2.27 -74.89 24.36
C GLY A 246 1.88 -75.50 25.66
#